data_6eeea151b37192ea0930fd10294c52b9
#
_entry.id   6eeea151b37192ea0930fd10294c52b9
#
_cell.length_a   1.000
_cell.length_b   1.000
_cell.length_c   1.000
_cell.angle_alpha   90.00
_cell.angle_beta   90.00
_cell.angle_gamma   90.00
#
_symmetry.space_group_name_H-M   'P 1'
#
loop_
_entity.id
_entity.type
_entity.pdbx_description
1 polymer ?
#
loop_
_entity_poly.entity_id
_entity_poly.type
_entity_poly.pdbx_seq_one_letter_code
_entity_poly.pdbx_strand_id
1 'polypeptide(L)'
;MVESKEFLKSILDTISKHIVVIDEKGDIQFVNRSWQTFGDENNCQCNTQWEEQNYLAICQSAAQQGDEFGAQALSGISQVINQQLTEYYLEYPCHSNTDKRWFLMRAVPFEHASKRFIVISHINITERKIAEQQVQELARIDGLTQIANRRHFDDFYKQEWSRCARLKHPLSLAMIDLDNFKSLNDNFGHLVGDICLKEVAKLLPDYTRRPGDLCARYGGEEFVLVLGNTQSHQAQKLMTRFMATLNTIQLPELAGYPLTVSIGLATIYPNSSDDAMLLIEMADSALYQAKEAGRNQLVVADNIEPLNIEKCP
;
A
#
# COMPACT_ATOMS: atom_id res chain seq x y z
N MET A 1 38.82 33.03 -17.50
CA MET A 1 39.05 32.16 -16.35
C MET A 1 37.92 31.15 -16.11
N VAL A 2 36.76 31.31 -16.75
CA VAL A 2 35.57 30.41 -16.56
C VAL A 2 35.51 29.27 -17.62
N GLU A 3 36.43 29.26 -18.61
CA GLU A 3 36.37 28.34 -19.76
C GLU A 3 37.28 27.10 -19.65
N SER A 4 37.93 26.86 -18.51
CA SER A 4 38.77 25.67 -18.42
C SER A 4 37.94 24.41 -18.10
N LYS A 5 38.24 23.30 -18.80
CA LYS A 5 37.65 21.99 -18.55
C LYS A 5 37.70 21.60 -17.06
N GLU A 6 38.77 21.98 -16.37
CA GLU A 6 38.97 21.74 -14.94
C GLU A 6 37.99 22.52 -14.06
N PHE A 7 37.68 23.78 -14.42
CA PHE A 7 36.70 24.59 -13.68
C PHE A 7 35.30 24.00 -13.78
N LEU A 8 34.86 23.61 -14.98
CA LEU A 8 33.56 22.99 -15.19
C LEU A 8 33.45 21.62 -14.45
N LYS A 9 34.51 20.82 -14.49
CA LYS A 9 34.58 19.59 -13.73
C LYS A 9 34.48 19.84 -12.24
N SER A 10 35.19 20.85 -11.73
CA SER A 10 35.13 21.23 -10.31
C SER A 10 33.71 21.63 -9.86
N ILE A 11 32.98 22.36 -10.74
CA ILE A 11 31.58 22.71 -10.46
C ILE A 11 30.72 21.42 -10.36
N LEU A 12 30.82 20.51 -11.33
CA LEU A 12 30.06 19.24 -11.33
C LEU A 12 30.42 18.37 -10.13
N ASP A 13 31.65 18.40 -9.67
CA ASP A 13 32.13 17.67 -8.50
C ASP A 13 31.63 18.24 -7.16
N THR A 14 31.12 19.49 -7.12
CA THR A 14 30.46 20.05 -5.93
C THR A 14 28.98 19.67 -5.82
N ILE A 15 28.40 19.14 -6.91
CA ILE A 15 26.99 18.74 -6.94
C ILE A 15 26.83 17.40 -6.21
N SER A 16 25.98 17.37 -5.19
CA SER A 16 25.69 16.17 -4.39
C SER A 16 24.87 15.09 -5.13
N LYS A 17 24.28 15.43 -6.27
CA LYS A 17 23.59 14.45 -7.12
C LYS A 17 24.62 13.56 -7.82
N HIS A 18 24.34 12.26 -7.95
CA HIS A 18 25.17 11.38 -8.75
C HIS A 18 24.90 11.66 -10.23
N ILE A 19 25.91 12.12 -10.96
CA ILE A 19 25.78 12.49 -12.37
C ILE A 19 26.67 11.59 -13.21
N VAL A 20 26.06 11.00 -14.25
CA VAL A 20 26.75 10.28 -15.33
C VAL A 20 26.29 10.84 -16.68
N VAL A 21 27.22 10.98 -17.61
CA VAL A 21 26.94 11.39 -19.00
C VAL A 21 27.29 10.22 -19.90
N ILE A 22 26.35 9.84 -20.76
CA ILE A 22 26.54 8.78 -21.75
C ILE A 22 26.37 9.31 -23.17
N ASP A 23 26.94 8.62 -24.14
CA ASP A 23 26.64 8.87 -25.55
C ASP A 23 25.42 8.07 -26.05
N GLU A 24 25.10 8.16 -27.33
CA GLU A 24 23.97 7.46 -27.95
C GLU A 24 24.09 5.92 -27.93
N LYS A 25 25.29 5.38 -27.70
CA LYS A 25 25.53 3.95 -27.56
C LYS A 25 25.43 3.47 -26.11
N GLY A 26 25.33 4.41 -25.17
CA GLY A 26 25.32 4.11 -23.74
C GLY A 26 26.71 4.12 -23.10
N ASP A 27 27.78 4.44 -23.86
CA ASP A 27 29.13 4.47 -23.32
C ASP A 27 29.32 5.68 -22.41
N ILE A 28 29.85 5.45 -21.20
CA ILE A 28 30.03 6.51 -20.20
C ILE A 28 31.16 7.45 -20.64
N GLN A 29 30.84 8.73 -20.75
CA GLN A 29 31.76 9.80 -21.16
C GLN A 29 32.27 10.64 -19.99
N PHE A 30 31.52 10.66 -18.90
CA PHE A 30 31.85 11.43 -17.69
C PHE A 30 31.04 10.95 -16.50
N VAL A 31 31.66 11.00 -15.32
CA VAL A 31 30.98 10.89 -14.00
C VAL A 31 31.51 11.96 -13.05
N ASN A 32 30.66 12.49 -12.16
CA ASN A 32 31.11 13.41 -11.13
C ASN A 32 31.61 12.68 -9.86
N ARG A 33 32.24 13.43 -8.96
CA ARG A 33 32.79 12.89 -7.69
C ARG A 33 31.74 12.14 -6.87
N SER A 34 30.52 12.68 -6.77
CA SER A 34 29.43 12.07 -6.01
C SER A 34 29.05 10.69 -6.55
N TRP A 35 29.08 10.49 -7.88
CA TRP A 35 28.91 9.17 -8.50
C TRP A 35 30.01 8.19 -8.10
N GLN A 36 31.29 8.63 -8.19
CA GLN A 36 32.44 7.79 -7.86
C GLN A 36 32.39 7.34 -6.39
N THR A 37 32.21 8.29 -5.47
CA THR A 37 32.11 8.00 -4.04
C THR A 37 30.99 7.00 -3.72
N PHE A 38 29.81 7.17 -4.35
CA PHE A 38 28.70 6.24 -4.16
C PHE A 38 29.02 4.83 -4.67
N GLY A 39 29.71 4.71 -5.79
CA GLY A 39 30.18 3.43 -6.33
C GLY A 39 31.15 2.72 -5.39
N ASP A 40 32.11 3.47 -4.84
CA ASP A 40 33.12 2.96 -3.92
C ASP A 40 32.48 2.47 -2.59
N GLU A 41 31.55 3.25 -2.03
CA GLU A 41 30.85 2.92 -0.79
C GLU A 41 29.90 1.71 -0.91
N ASN A 42 29.40 1.41 -2.10
CA ASN A 42 28.45 0.31 -2.32
C ASN A 42 29.11 -0.92 -3.00
N ASN A 43 30.44 -1.04 -2.96
CA ASN A 43 31.20 -2.15 -3.54
C ASN A 43 30.80 -2.46 -5.00
N CYS A 44 30.47 -1.43 -5.78
CA CYS A 44 30.34 -1.60 -7.21
C CYS A 44 31.70 -2.08 -7.73
N GLN A 45 31.78 -3.30 -8.23
CA GLN A 45 33.04 -3.95 -8.68
C GLN A 45 33.66 -3.30 -9.93
N CYS A 46 33.33 -2.05 -10.19
CA CYS A 46 33.90 -1.25 -11.25
C CYS A 46 35.24 -0.69 -10.76
N ASN A 47 36.32 -1.42 -11.00
CA ASN A 47 37.67 -0.88 -10.85
C ASN A 47 37.75 0.49 -11.55
N THR A 48 37.65 1.56 -10.81
CA THR A 48 38.07 2.96 -11.04
C THR A 48 37.98 3.61 -12.45
N GLN A 49 37.56 2.91 -13.49
CA GLN A 49 37.45 3.42 -14.87
C GLN A 49 36.00 3.35 -15.35
N TRP A 50 35.17 4.29 -14.86
CA TRP A 50 33.77 4.37 -15.26
C TRP A 50 33.60 4.67 -16.75
N GLU A 51 34.54 5.42 -17.34
CA GLU A 51 34.54 5.78 -18.76
C GLU A 51 34.79 4.60 -19.73
N GLU A 52 35.17 3.44 -19.22
CA GLU A 52 35.27 2.19 -19.98
C GLU A 52 34.00 1.34 -19.91
N GLN A 53 32.97 1.80 -19.19
CA GLN A 53 31.72 1.06 -18.96
C GLN A 53 30.61 1.55 -19.89
N ASN A 54 29.70 0.64 -20.19
CA ASN A 54 28.46 0.98 -20.89
C ASN A 54 27.27 0.93 -19.92
N TYR A 55 26.63 2.07 -19.69
CA TYR A 55 25.54 2.22 -18.76
C TYR A 55 24.30 1.40 -19.14
N LEU A 56 23.96 1.33 -20.44
CA LEU A 56 22.82 0.54 -20.90
C LEU A 56 23.05 -0.96 -20.74
N ALA A 57 24.30 -1.42 -20.93
CA ALA A 57 24.68 -2.81 -20.70
C ALA A 57 24.54 -3.18 -19.21
N ILE A 58 24.87 -2.28 -18.29
CA ILE A 58 24.66 -2.47 -16.84
C ILE A 58 23.16 -2.61 -16.55
N CYS A 59 22.31 -1.71 -17.06
CA CYS A 59 20.85 -1.80 -16.92
C CYS A 59 20.29 -3.10 -17.51
N GLN A 60 20.80 -3.53 -18.66
CA GLN A 60 20.38 -4.77 -19.32
C GLN A 60 20.76 -6.01 -18.49
N SER A 61 21.96 -6.02 -17.91
CA SER A 61 22.40 -7.10 -17.03
C SER A 61 21.52 -7.22 -15.79
N ALA A 62 21.19 -6.08 -15.16
CA ALA A 62 20.28 -6.04 -14.01
C ALA A 62 18.88 -6.58 -14.39
N ALA A 63 18.34 -6.14 -15.53
CA ALA A 63 17.05 -6.63 -16.04
C ALA A 63 17.03 -8.14 -16.28
N GLN A 64 18.13 -8.72 -16.83
CA GLN A 64 18.26 -10.17 -17.04
C GLN A 64 18.32 -10.95 -15.73
N GLN A 65 18.74 -10.31 -14.65
CA GLN A 65 18.75 -10.89 -13.29
C GLN A 65 17.39 -10.71 -12.55
N GLY A 66 16.39 -10.16 -13.24
CA GLY A 66 15.04 -9.97 -12.71
C GLY A 66 14.82 -8.62 -12.00
N ASP A 67 15.75 -7.67 -12.13
CA ASP A 67 15.55 -6.31 -11.65
C ASP A 67 14.60 -5.53 -12.58
N GLU A 68 13.37 -5.32 -12.12
CA GLU A 68 12.34 -4.59 -12.84
C GLU A 68 12.75 -3.12 -13.10
N PHE A 69 13.44 -2.49 -12.16
CA PHE A 69 13.89 -1.10 -12.29
C PHE A 69 15.02 -0.97 -13.32
N GLY A 70 15.91 -1.95 -13.41
CA GLY A 70 16.92 -2.05 -14.47
C GLY A 70 16.26 -2.11 -15.85
N ALA A 71 15.19 -2.90 -16.02
CA ALA A 71 14.43 -2.98 -17.26
C ALA A 71 13.73 -1.66 -17.61
N GLN A 72 13.10 -0.99 -16.63
CA GLN A 72 12.45 0.31 -16.82
C GLN A 72 13.47 1.40 -17.19
N ALA A 73 14.62 1.43 -16.52
CA ALA A 73 15.71 2.37 -16.82
C ALA A 73 16.22 2.19 -18.25
N LEU A 74 16.52 0.94 -18.66
CA LEU A 74 16.96 0.63 -20.01
C LEU A 74 15.95 1.10 -21.06
N SER A 75 14.67 0.78 -20.87
CA SER A 75 13.60 1.19 -21.79
C SER A 75 13.46 2.71 -21.86
N GLY A 76 13.37 3.41 -20.73
CA GLY A 76 13.15 4.85 -20.68
C GLY A 76 14.32 5.65 -21.24
N ILE A 77 15.57 5.27 -20.92
CA ILE A 77 16.76 5.93 -21.47
C ILE A 77 16.86 5.69 -22.99
N SER A 78 16.56 4.48 -23.45
CA SER A 78 16.54 4.17 -24.89
C SER A 78 15.51 5.02 -25.65
N GLN A 79 14.35 5.31 -25.07
CA GLN A 79 13.34 6.20 -25.66
C GLN A 79 13.84 7.65 -25.75
N VAL A 80 14.63 8.12 -24.75
CA VAL A 80 15.26 9.45 -24.80
C VAL A 80 16.34 9.51 -25.90
N ILE A 81 17.17 8.45 -26.01
CA ILE A 81 18.18 8.33 -27.08
C ILE A 81 17.50 8.38 -28.46
N ASN A 82 16.43 7.61 -28.65
CA ASN A 82 15.69 7.51 -29.90
C ASN A 82 14.73 8.69 -30.16
N GLN A 83 14.80 9.76 -29.38
CA GLN A 83 13.99 10.98 -29.52
C GLN A 83 12.47 10.75 -29.38
N GLN A 84 12.05 9.65 -28.76
CA GLN A 84 10.64 9.36 -28.47
C GLN A 84 10.17 10.12 -27.22
N LEU A 85 11.11 10.41 -26.30
CA LEU A 85 10.88 11.22 -25.11
C LEU A 85 11.89 12.38 -25.05
N THR A 86 11.42 13.52 -24.56
CA THR A 86 12.30 14.71 -24.31
C THR A 86 13.09 14.55 -23.01
N GLU A 87 12.58 13.83 -22.05
CA GLU A 87 13.21 13.47 -20.78
C GLU A 87 12.51 12.24 -20.17
N TYR A 88 13.17 11.55 -19.24
CA TYR A 88 12.64 10.39 -18.54
C TYR A 88 12.91 10.45 -17.05
N TYR A 89 11.94 10.04 -16.24
CA TYR A 89 12.04 9.97 -14.78
C TYR A 89 11.72 8.56 -14.30
N LEU A 90 12.46 8.11 -13.28
CA LEU A 90 12.22 6.84 -12.61
C LEU A 90 12.55 6.96 -11.12
N GLU A 91 11.56 6.70 -10.26
CA GLU A 91 11.82 6.50 -8.83
C GLU A 91 12.07 5.02 -8.56
N TYR A 92 13.16 4.69 -7.86
CA TYR A 92 13.53 3.30 -7.61
C TYR A 92 14.16 3.13 -6.23
N PRO A 93 13.95 1.96 -5.58
CA PRO A 93 14.65 1.61 -4.35
C PRO A 93 16.10 1.21 -4.65
N CYS A 94 17.00 1.60 -3.77
CA CYS A 94 18.40 1.17 -3.79
C CYS A 94 18.85 0.91 -2.35
N HIS A 95 18.34 -0.18 -1.78
CA HIS A 95 18.60 -0.54 -0.39
C HIS A 95 19.99 -1.16 -0.24
N SER A 96 20.66 -0.86 0.86
CA SER A 96 21.82 -1.62 1.35
C SER A 96 21.34 -2.63 2.39
N ASN A 97 22.25 -3.45 2.90
CA ASN A 97 21.95 -4.39 3.99
C ASN A 97 21.51 -3.69 5.28
N THR A 98 21.87 -2.43 5.48
CA THR A 98 21.61 -1.63 6.68
C THR A 98 20.59 -0.52 6.46
N ASP A 99 20.49 0.04 5.22
CA ASP A 99 19.78 1.26 4.98
C ASP A 99 18.74 1.12 3.85
N LYS A 100 17.54 1.60 4.12
CA LYS A 100 16.53 1.77 3.08
C LYS A 100 16.77 3.11 2.38
N ARG A 101 16.98 3.08 1.07
CA ARG A 101 17.25 4.28 0.26
C ARG A 101 16.38 4.27 -1.00
N TRP A 102 15.96 5.45 -1.43
CA TRP A 102 15.23 5.66 -2.68
C TRP A 102 15.89 6.76 -3.48
N PHE A 103 15.95 6.57 -4.78
CA PHE A 103 16.50 7.52 -5.72
C PHE A 103 15.47 7.91 -6.79
N LEU A 104 15.55 9.15 -7.26
CA LEU A 104 14.92 9.63 -8.46
C LEU A 104 15.99 9.76 -9.54
N MET A 105 15.89 8.94 -10.58
CA MET A 105 16.68 9.07 -11.78
C MET A 105 15.98 10.05 -12.74
N ARG A 106 16.75 10.92 -13.37
CA ARG A 106 16.32 11.76 -14.49
C ARG A 106 17.33 11.65 -15.63
N ALA A 107 16.87 11.34 -16.85
CA ALA A 107 17.65 11.27 -18.06
C ALA A 107 17.22 12.40 -19.02
N VAL A 108 18.16 13.25 -19.44
CA VAL A 108 17.90 14.42 -20.31
C VAL A 108 18.95 14.47 -21.41
N PRO A 109 18.57 14.63 -22.69
CA PRO A 109 19.51 14.77 -23.78
C PRO A 109 20.10 16.16 -23.86
N PHE A 110 21.33 16.27 -24.37
CA PHE A 110 21.91 17.51 -24.83
C PHE A 110 22.80 17.27 -26.06
N GLU A 111 23.07 18.32 -26.83
CA GLU A 111 23.93 18.26 -28.01
C GLU A 111 25.22 19.07 -27.80
N HIS A 112 26.33 18.48 -28.20
CA HIS A 112 27.62 19.12 -28.20
C HIS A 112 28.44 18.68 -29.42
N ALA A 113 29.00 19.63 -30.19
CA ALA A 113 29.82 19.36 -31.38
C ALA A 113 29.13 18.38 -32.36
N SER A 114 27.83 18.58 -32.63
CA SER A 114 27.00 17.76 -33.52
C SER A 114 26.87 16.29 -33.07
N LYS A 115 27.15 15.99 -31.79
CA LYS A 115 26.92 14.69 -31.16
C LYS A 115 25.90 14.86 -30.07
N ARG A 116 25.08 13.82 -29.88
CA ARG A 116 24.07 13.78 -28.84
C ARG A 116 24.61 13.01 -27.64
N PHE A 117 24.29 13.49 -26.45
CA PHE A 117 24.63 12.91 -25.18
C PHE A 117 23.42 12.92 -24.26
N ILE A 118 23.41 12.06 -23.27
CA ILE A 118 22.37 12.01 -22.25
C ILE A 118 23.02 12.24 -20.88
N VAL A 119 22.54 13.25 -20.14
CA VAL A 119 22.86 13.42 -18.73
C VAL A 119 21.86 12.61 -17.91
N ILE A 120 22.36 11.68 -17.13
CA ILE A 120 21.57 10.91 -16.18
C ILE A 120 21.98 11.36 -14.77
N SER A 121 21.02 11.84 -13.99
CA SER A 121 21.23 12.24 -12.61
C SER A 121 20.39 11.44 -11.66
N HIS A 122 20.98 11.04 -10.51
CA HIS A 122 20.28 10.36 -9.43
C HIS A 122 20.27 11.24 -8.19
N ILE A 123 19.08 11.48 -7.66
CA ILE A 123 18.84 12.29 -6.47
C ILE A 123 18.35 11.35 -5.37
N ASN A 124 18.98 11.39 -4.21
CA ASN A 124 18.47 10.67 -3.05
C ASN A 124 17.17 11.35 -2.57
N ILE A 125 16.07 10.59 -2.57
CA ILE A 125 14.73 11.03 -2.17
C ILE A 125 14.23 10.30 -0.92
N THR A 126 15.13 9.69 -0.15
CA THR A 126 14.80 8.87 1.02
C THR A 126 14.02 9.65 2.06
N GLU A 127 14.48 10.87 2.41
CA GLU A 127 13.78 11.72 3.37
C GLU A 127 12.36 12.08 2.91
N ARG A 128 12.19 12.38 1.62
CA ARG A 128 10.86 12.63 1.05
C ARG A 128 9.97 11.39 1.15
N LYS A 129 10.46 10.20 0.81
CA LYS A 129 9.71 8.95 0.91
C LYS A 129 9.34 8.60 2.35
N ILE A 130 10.25 8.79 3.30
CA ILE A 130 9.98 8.60 4.73
C ILE A 130 8.91 9.58 5.21
N ALA A 131 9.00 10.85 4.84
CA ALA A 131 8.00 11.85 5.21
C ALA A 131 6.63 11.55 4.59
N GLU A 132 6.55 11.15 3.32
CA GLU A 132 5.34 10.70 2.65
C GLU A 132 4.72 9.50 3.38
N GLN A 133 5.54 8.51 3.76
CA GLN A 133 5.09 7.36 4.55
C GLN A 133 4.57 7.77 5.93
N GLN A 134 5.27 8.68 6.64
CA GLN A 134 4.83 9.17 7.95
C GLN A 134 3.48 9.91 7.85
N VAL A 135 3.29 10.75 6.83
CA VAL A 135 2.00 11.40 6.58
C VAL A 135 0.90 10.38 6.32
N GLN A 136 1.16 9.38 5.48
CA GLN A 136 0.24 8.27 5.26
C GLN A 136 -0.02 7.47 6.54
N GLU A 137 1.00 7.34 7.39
CA GLU A 137 0.89 6.70 8.69
C GLU A 137 0.04 7.47 9.71
N LEU A 138 0.03 8.78 9.66
CA LEU A 138 -0.84 9.64 10.46
C LEU A 138 -2.29 9.72 9.92
N ALA A 139 -2.49 9.40 8.65
CA ALA A 139 -3.83 9.35 8.07
C ALA A 139 -4.66 8.23 8.74
N ARG A 140 -5.84 8.58 9.27
CA ARG A 140 -6.79 7.64 9.90
C ARG A 140 -7.94 7.25 9.00
N ILE A 141 -8.00 7.81 7.81
CA ILE A 141 -9.09 7.66 6.84
C ILE A 141 -8.57 6.92 5.61
N ASP A 142 -9.37 6.01 5.09
CA ASP A 142 -9.10 5.35 3.81
C ASP A 142 -9.35 6.32 2.65
N GLY A 143 -8.37 6.45 1.77
CA GLY A 143 -8.41 7.43 0.67
C GLY A 143 -9.52 7.20 -0.34
N LEU A 144 -9.95 5.96 -0.58
CA LEU A 144 -10.99 5.61 -1.52
C LEU A 144 -12.39 5.76 -0.92
N THR A 145 -12.59 5.18 0.27
CA THR A 145 -13.91 5.00 0.88
C THR A 145 -14.29 6.08 1.89
N GLN A 146 -13.33 6.90 2.33
CA GLN A 146 -13.50 8.02 3.28
C GLN A 146 -14.05 7.61 4.67
N ILE A 147 -14.03 6.32 5.01
CA ILE A 147 -14.23 5.80 6.37
C ILE A 147 -12.87 5.54 7.03
N ALA A 148 -12.85 5.08 8.28
CA ALA A 148 -11.61 4.73 8.95
C ALA A 148 -10.81 3.68 8.15
N ASN A 149 -9.48 3.77 8.19
CA ASN A 149 -8.60 2.76 7.62
C ASN A 149 -8.22 1.70 8.68
N ARG A 150 -7.51 0.65 8.26
CA ARG A 150 -7.07 -0.45 9.13
C ARG A 150 -6.29 0.04 10.36
N ARG A 151 -5.40 1.04 10.20
CA ARG A 151 -4.64 1.56 11.34
C ARG A 151 -5.55 2.21 12.38
N HIS A 152 -6.51 3.04 11.95
CA HIS A 152 -7.49 3.62 12.86
C HIS A 152 -8.31 2.54 13.57
N PHE A 153 -8.68 1.47 12.84
CA PHE A 153 -9.33 0.31 13.44
C PHE A 153 -8.44 -0.33 14.52
N ASP A 154 -7.16 -0.61 14.24
CA ASP A 154 -6.25 -1.27 15.18
C ASP A 154 -6.09 -0.46 16.49
N ASP A 155 -5.95 0.87 16.38
CA ASP A 155 -5.85 1.79 17.52
C ASP A 155 -7.16 1.82 18.33
N PHE A 156 -8.28 1.98 17.65
CA PHE A 156 -9.61 2.06 18.25
C PHE A 156 -10.00 0.75 18.93
N TYR A 157 -9.75 -0.37 18.26
CA TYR A 157 -10.06 -1.70 18.76
C TYR A 157 -9.36 -2.01 20.07
N LYS A 158 -8.05 -1.70 20.17
CA LYS A 158 -7.28 -1.86 21.42
C LYS A 158 -7.85 -1.02 22.57
N GLN A 159 -8.26 0.21 22.28
CA GLN A 159 -8.86 1.10 23.28
C GLN A 159 -10.24 0.58 23.73
N GLU A 160 -11.07 0.17 22.77
CA GLU A 160 -12.43 -0.30 23.05
C GLU A 160 -12.41 -1.66 23.75
N TRP A 161 -11.48 -2.56 23.38
CA TRP A 161 -11.22 -3.81 24.11
C TRP A 161 -10.95 -3.55 25.59
N SER A 162 -9.96 -2.68 25.88
CA SER A 162 -9.59 -2.33 27.24
C SER A 162 -10.74 -1.66 28.01
N ARG A 163 -11.55 -0.84 27.31
CA ARG A 163 -12.73 -0.19 27.88
C ARG A 163 -13.81 -1.23 28.25
N CYS A 164 -14.12 -2.12 27.32
CA CYS A 164 -15.13 -3.17 27.55
C CYS A 164 -14.70 -4.15 28.64
N ALA A 165 -13.44 -4.55 28.68
CA ALA A 165 -12.90 -5.39 29.75
C ALA A 165 -13.07 -4.75 31.14
N ARG A 166 -12.69 -3.47 31.28
CA ARG A 166 -12.84 -2.73 32.55
C ARG A 166 -14.29 -2.60 32.99
N LEU A 167 -15.21 -2.35 32.04
CA LEU A 167 -16.62 -2.12 32.31
C LEU A 167 -17.45 -3.42 32.34
N LYS A 168 -16.84 -4.55 32.03
CA LYS A 168 -17.51 -5.86 31.86
C LYS A 168 -18.64 -5.80 30.83
N HIS A 169 -18.42 -5.06 29.76
CA HIS A 169 -19.33 -4.91 28.64
C HIS A 169 -19.01 -5.89 27.51
N PRO A 170 -20.01 -6.36 26.75
CA PRO A 170 -19.75 -7.16 25.55
C PRO A 170 -19.10 -6.29 24.46
N LEU A 171 -18.25 -6.90 23.67
CA LEU A 171 -17.68 -6.33 22.45
C LEU A 171 -18.02 -7.24 21.29
N SER A 172 -18.68 -6.70 20.27
CA SER A 172 -18.97 -7.42 19.03
C SER A 172 -18.11 -6.89 17.90
N LEU A 173 -17.68 -7.78 17.01
CA LEU A 173 -16.91 -7.46 15.81
C LEU A 173 -17.50 -8.20 14.62
N ALA A 174 -17.74 -7.45 13.53
CA ALA A 174 -18.19 -8.00 12.26
C ALA A 174 -17.11 -7.80 11.20
N MET A 175 -16.63 -8.90 10.60
CA MET A 175 -15.83 -8.90 9.39
C MET A 175 -16.77 -9.03 8.19
N ILE A 176 -16.61 -8.17 7.19
CA ILE A 176 -17.46 -8.05 6.02
C ILE A 176 -16.61 -8.11 4.77
N ASP A 177 -17.02 -8.87 3.80
CA ASP A 177 -16.30 -9.00 2.53
C ASP A 177 -17.29 -8.94 1.34
N LEU A 178 -16.94 -8.21 0.29
CA LEU A 178 -17.75 -8.12 -0.92
C LEU A 178 -17.67 -9.42 -1.71
N ASP A 179 -18.81 -10.04 -1.92
CA ASP A 179 -18.89 -11.33 -2.61
C ASP A 179 -18.44 -11.21 -4.07
N ASN A 180 -17.58 -12.13 -4.48
CA ASN A 180 -17.07 -12.24 -5.86
C ASN A 180 -16.44 -10.95 -6.42
N PHE A 181 -15.83 -10.12 -5.58
CA PHE A 181 -15.29 -8.82 -5.97
C PHE A 181 -14.25 -8.89 -7.09
N LYS A 182 -13.40 -9.94 -7.09
CA LYS A 182 -12.47 -10.17 -8.20
C LYS A 182 -13.22 -10.36 -9.52
N SER A 183 -14.25 -11.22 -9.53
CA SER A 183 -15.07 -11.47 -10.74
C SER A 183 -15.82 -10.20 -11.17
N LEU A 184 -16.27 -9.37 -10.23
CA LEU A 184 -16.89 -8.09 -10.51
C LEU A 184 -15.90 -7.15 -11.25
N ASN A 185 -14.66 -7.05 -10.73
CA ASN A 185 -13.61 -6.27 -11.39
C ASN A 185 -13.25 -6.81 -12.78
N ASP A 186 -13.17 -8.12 -12.92
CA ASP A 186 -12.84 -8.77 -14.20
C ASP A 186 -13.94 -8.51 -15.27
N ASN A 187 -15.21 -8.42 -14.85
CA ASN A 187 -16.35 -8.22 -15.77
C ASN A 187 -16.66 -6.74 -16.05
N PHE A 188 -16.53 -5.84 -15.06
CA PHE A 188 -16.98 -4.46 -15.13
C PHE A 188 -15.84 -3.43 -15.01
N GLY A 189 -14.61 -3.89 -14.73
CA GLY A 189 -13.43 -3.05 -14.56
C GLY A 189 -13.28 -2.48 -13.14
N HIS A 190 -12.04 -2.13 -12.79
CA HIS A 190 -11.68 -1.63 -11.44
C HIS A 190 -12.43 -0.35 -11.02
N LEU A 191 -12.77 0.53 -11.97
CA LEU A 191 -13.53 1.74 -11.67
C LEU A 191 -14.93 1.42 -11.11
N VAL A 192 -15.58 0.39 -11.62
CA VAL A 192 -16.88 -0.06 -11.10
C VAL A 192 -16.72 -0.74 -9.75
N GLY A 193 -15.64 -1.51 -9.55
CA GLY A 193 -15.28 -2.04 -8.24
C GLY A 193 -15.12 -0.95 -7.20
N ASP A 194 -14.43 0.14 -7.54
CA ASP A 194 -14.26 1.29 -6.64
C ASP A 194 -15.60 1.97 -6.29
N ILE A 195 -16.54 2.03 -7.23
CA ILE A 195 -17.91 2.52 -6.97
C ILE A 195 -18.60 1.60 -5.95
N CYS A 196 -18.52 0.29 -6.13
CA CYS A 196 -19.12 -0.68 -5.21
C CYS A 196 -18.56 -0.53 -3.78
N LEU A 197 -17.23 -0.41 -3.64
CA LEU A 197 -16.58 -0.18 -2.36
C LEU A 197 -17.07 1.11 -1.69
N LYS A 198 -17.20 2.20 -2.45
CA LYS A 198 -17.73 3.48 -1.95
C LYS A 198 -19.18 3.39 -1.50
N GLU A 199 -20.01 2.66 -2.23
CA GLU A 199 -21.44 2.51 -1.85
C GLU A 199 -21.60 1.70 -0.56
N VAL A 200 -20.84 0.59 -0.39
CA VAL A 200 -20.80 -0.14 0.88
C VAL A 200 -20.34 0.79 2.01
N ALA A 201 -19.23 1.50 1.80
CA ALA A 201 -18.67 2.41 2.81
C ALA A 201 -19.62 3.54 3.22
N LYS A 202 -20.46 4.06 2.33
CA LYS A 202 -21.46 5.08 2.63
C LYS A 202 -22.54 4.60 3.59
N LEU A 203 -22.87 3.30 3.56
CA LEU A 203 -23.90 2.73 4.43
C LEU A 203 -23.39 2.46 5.84
N LEU A 204 -22.13 2.01 5.99
CA LEU A 204 -21.59 1.50 7.25
C LEU A 204 -21.69 2.48 8.43
N PRO A 205 -21.46 3.81 8.27
CA PRO A 205 -21.59 4.78 9.35
C PRO A 205 -22.98 4.83 9.99
N ASP A 206 -24.03 4.46 9.26
CA ASP A 206 -25.40 4.40 9.80
C ASP A 206 -25.58 3.31 10.87
N TYR A 207 -24.70 2.35 10.89
CA TYR A 207 -24.69 1.22 11.82
C TYR A 207 -23.67 1.37 12.95
N THR A 208 -22.86 2.44 12.93
CA THR A 208 -21.77 2.70 13.91
C THR A 208 -21.91 4.14 14.47
N ARG A 209 -23.03 4.44 15.13
CA ARG A 209 -23.36 5.81 15.56
C ARG A 209 -22.91 6.16 16.97
N ARG A 210 -22.44 5.20 17.77
CA ARG A 210 -22.07 5.43 19.17
C ARG A 210 -20.57 5.69 19.30
N PRO A 211 -20.11 6.38 20.36
CA PRO A 211 -18.67 6.62 20.57
C PRO A 211 -17.82 5.33 20.68
N GLY A 212 -18.45 4.20 21.06
CA GLY A 212 -17.80 2.89 21.14
C GLY A 212 -17.92 2.08 19.86
N ASP A 213 -18.44 2.65 18.77
CA ASP A 213 -18.61 1.97 17.49
C ASP A 213 -17.63 2.57 16.46
N LEU A 214 -17.12 1.74 15.58
CA LEU A 214 -16.30 2.14 14.44
C LEU A 214 -16.58 1.25 13.25
N CYS A 215 -16.64 1.83 12.05
CA CYS A 215 -16.51 1.10 10.79
C CYS A 215 -15.22 1.49 10.10
N ALA A 216 -14.52 0.52 9.51
CA ALA A 216 -13.28 0.74 8.81
C ALA A 216 -13.16 -0.15 7.57
N ARG A 217 -12.37 0.30 6.60
CA ARG A 217 -11.87 -0.57 5.54
C ARG A 217 -10.66 -1.32 6.08
N TYR A 218 -10.77 -2.65 6.16
CA TYR A 218 -9.72 -3.50 6.71
C TYR A 218 -8.62 -3.79 5.69
N GLY A 219 -9.00 -3.98 4.42
CA GLY A 219 -8.06 -4.13 3.29
C GLY A 219 -8.79 -4.60 2.03
N GLY A 220 -8.35 -4.22 0.85
CA GLY A 220 -8.96 -4.65 -0.40
C GLY A 220 -10.47 -4.41 -0.45
N GLU A 221 -11.24 -5.50 -0.49
CA GLU A 221 -12.70 -5.54 -0.45
C GLU A 221 -13.29 -5.80 0.94
N GLU A 222 -12.45 -5.81 1.98
CA GLU A 222 -12.83 -6.17 3.34
C GLU A 222 -13.13 -4.93 4.19
N PHE A 223 -14.21 -5.01 4.96
CA PHE A 223 -14.62 -4.02 5.95
C PHE A 223 -14.76 -4.65 7.33
N VAL A 224 -14.62 -3.84 8.35
CA VAL A 224 -14.79 -4.28 9.75
C VAL A 224 -15.63 -3.29 10.52
N LEU A 225 -16.51 -3.81 11.39
CA LEU A 225 -17.23 -3.02 12.37
C LEU A 225 -16.89 -3.47 13.77
N VAL A 226 -16.58 -2.50 14.63
CA VAL A 226 -16.48 -2.68 16.08
C VAL A 226 -17.73 -2.09 16.71
N LEU A 227 -18.40 -2.85 17.56
CA LEU A 227 -19.63 -2.45 18.21
C LEU A 227 -19.47 -2.62 19.74
N GLY A 228 -19.09 -1.54 20.40
CA GLY A 228 -18.88 -1.54 21.85
C GLY A 228 -20.18 -1.63 22.63
N ASN A 229 -20.14 -2.34 23.77
CA ASN A 229 -21.31 -2.57 24.63
C ASN A 229 -22.54 -3.04 23.84
N THR A 230 -22.31 -3.99 22.90
CA THR A 230 -23.36 -4.54 22.03
C THR A 230 -23.33 -6.06 22.13
N GLN A 231 -24.45 -6.66 22.51
CA GLN A 231 -24.62 -8.10 22.61
C GLN A 231 -24.78 -8.75 21.24
N SER A 232 -24.46 -10.03 21.12
CA SER A 232 -24.52 -10.82 19.89
C SER A 232 -25.84 -10.64 19.12
N HIS A 233 -26.98 -10.80 19.79
CA HIS A 233 -28.31 -10.67 19.16
C HIS A 233 -28.59 -9.26 18.62
N GLN A 234 -28.02 -8.21 19.26
CA GLN A 234 -28.15 -6.81 18.81
C GLN A 234 -27.27 -6.55 17.58
N ALA A 235 -26.03 -7.01 17.64
CA ALA A 235 -25.11 -6.94 16.51
C ALA A 235 -25.63 -7.72 15.29
N GLN A 236 -26.19 -8.91 15.52
CA GLN A 236 -26.83 -9.70 14.47
C GLN A 236 -27.98 -8.95 13.78
N LYS A 237 -28.86 -8.31 14.55
CA LYS A 237 -29.94 -7.48 13.99
C LYS A 237 -29.43 -6.33 13.17
N LEU A 238 -28.35 -5.65 13.63
CA LEU A 238 -27.72 -4.55 12.87
C LEU A 238 -27.16 -5.05 11.54
N MET A 239 -26.42 -6.18 11.54
CA MET A 239 -25.82 -6.73 10.31
C MET A 239 -26.87 -7.28 9.35
N THR A 240 -27.91 -7.94 9.84
CA THR A 240 -29.04 -8.37 9.00
C THR A 240 -29.73 -7.17 8.31
N ARG A 241 -29.92 -6.09 9.06
CA ARG A 241 -30.49 -4.86 8.50
C ARG A 241 -29.57 -4.20 7.48
N PHE A 242 -28.27 -4.21 7.74
CA PHE A 242 -27.27 -3.69 6.80
C PHE A 242 -27.33 -4.47 5.47
N MET A 243 -27.29 -5.81 5.50
CA MET A 243 -27.41 -6.66 4.32
C MET A 243 -28.72 -6.39 3.57
N ALA A 244 -29.84 -6.30 4.28
CA ALA A 244 -31.13 -6.02 3.66
C ALA A 244 -31.13 -4.64 2.94
N THR A 245 -30.50 -3.62 3.54
CA THR A 245 -30.37 -2.30 2.92
C THR A 245 -29.44 -2.38 1.69
N LEU A 246 -28.30 -3.04 1.80
CA LEU A 246 -27.36 -3.19 0.68
C LEU A 246 -28.02 -3.87 -0.53
N ASN A 247 -28.80 -4.92 -0.27
CA ASN A 247 -29.51 -5.66 -1.32
C ASN A 247 -30.59 -4.81 -2.06
N THR A 248 -30.97 -3.65 -1.54
CA THR A 248 -31.90 -2.71 -2.22
C THR A 248 -31.18 -1.74 -3.16
N ILE A 249 -29.86 -1.65 -3.07
CA ILE A 249 -29.07 -0.72 -3.87
C ILE A 249 -29.00 -1.25 -5.30
N GLN A 250 -29.37 -0.41 -6.23
CA GLN A 250 -29.21 -0.66 -7.66
C GLN A 250 -28.16 0.29 -8.22
N LEU A 251 -27.05 -0.27 -8.69
CA LEU A 251 -26.00 0.48 -9.36
C LEU A 251 -26.17 0.31 -10.87
N PRO A 252 -26.41 1.38 -11.63
CA PRO A 252 -26.55 1.30 -13.09
C PRO A 252 -25.35 0.65 -13.76
N GLU A 253 -24.15 0.88 -13.20
CA GLU A 253 -22.87 0.37 -13.66
C GLU A 253 -22.79 -1.16 -13.62
N LEU A 254 -23.57 -1.81 -12.75
CA LEU A 254 -23.62 -3.26 -12.60
C LEU A 254 -24.63 -3.94 -13.51
N ALA A 255 -25.42 -3.19 -14.30
CA ALA A 255 -26.40 -3.72 -15.24
C ALA A 255 -27.31 -4.83 -14.64
N GLY A 256 -27.68 -4.69 -13.36
CA GLY A 256 -28.51 -5.65 -12.63
C GLY A 256 -27.73 -6.76 -11.93
N TYR A 257 -26.41 -6.78 -11.97
CA TYR A 257 -25.60 -7.68 -11.16
C TYR A 257 -25.73 -7.32 -9.66
N PRO A 258 -26.05 -8.30 -8.78
CA PRO A 258 -26.28 -7.99 -7.37
C PRO A 258 -24.97 -7.65 -6.63
N LEU A 259 -25.00 -6.60 -5.84
CA LEU A 259 -23.94 -6.28 -4.90
C LEU A 259 -24.27 -6.93 -3.56
N THR A 260 -23.54 -7.99 -3.20
CA THR A 260 -23.76 -8.75 -1.96
C THR A 260 -22.49 -8.82 -1.12
N VAL A 261 -22.66 -9.14 0.15
CA VAL A 261 -21.56 -9.32 1.11
C VAL A 261 -21.76 -10.57 1.94
N SER A 262 -20.65 -11.19 2.31
CA SER A 262 -20.61 -12.20 3.38
C SER A 262 -20.15 -11.54 4.67
N ILE A 263 -20.71 -11.93 5.80
CA ILE A 263 -20.41 -11.35 7.11
C ILE A 263 -20.13 -12.44 8.11
N GLY A 264 -19.00 -12.33 8.82
CA GLY A 264 -18.70 -13.09 10.04
C GLY A 264 -18.84 -12.20 11.26
N LEU A 265 -19.66 -12.59 12.22
CA LEU A 265 -19.92 -11.84 13.45
C LEU A 265 -19.47 -12.65 14.66
N ALA A 266 -18.69 -12.04 15.54
CA ALA A 266 -18.32 -12.62 16.82
C ALA A 266 -18.61 -11.63 17.96
N THR A 267 -18.86 -12.16 19.16
CA THR A 267 -19.09 -11.37 20.37
C THR A 267 -18.41 -12.05 21.56
N ILE A 268 -17.71 -11.24 22.35
CA ILE A 268 -17.03 -11.70 23.56
C ILE A 268 -17.25 -10.69 24.70
N TYR A 269 -17.11 -11.16 25.94
CA TYR A 269 -16.93 -10.30 27.12
C TYR A 269 -15.43 -10.26 27.44
N PRO A 270 -14.69 -9.21 27.00
CA PRO A 270 -13.25 -9.18 27.15
C PRO A 270 -12.82 -9.21 28.62
N ASN A 271 -11.75 -9.93 28.92
CA ASN A 271 -11.03 -9.85 30.20
C ASN A 271 -9.62 -9.27 29.95
N SER A 272 -8.99 -8.77 30.99
CA SER A 272 -7.64 -8.17 30.90
C SER A 272 -6.55 -9.19 30.55
N SER A 273 -6.80 -10.48 30.73
CA SER A 273 -5.90 -11.59 30.41
C SER A 273 -6.11 -12.19 29.03
N ASP A 274 -7.18 -11.82 28.34
CA ASP A 274 -7.54 -12.42 27.06
C ASP A 274 -6.75 -11.79 25.92
N ASP A 275 -6.43 -12.57 24.89
CA ASP A 275 -5.85 -12.07 23.67
C ASP A 275 -6.90 -11.35 22.82
N ALA A 276 -6.69 -10.07 22.59
CA ALA A 276 -7.58 -9.28 21.75
C ALA A 276 -7.68 -9.80 20.29
N MET A 277 -6.70 -10.58 19.82
CA MET A 277 -6.76 -11.19 18.49
C MET A 277 -7.86 -12.26 18.39
N LEU A 278 -8.22 -12.91 19.48
CA LEU A 278 -9.22 -13.99 19.48
C LEU A 278 -10.57 -13.57 18.86
N LEU A 279 -11.06 -12.36 19.17
CA LEU A 279 -12.34 -11.89 18.61
C LEU A 279 -12.27 -11.65 17.10
N ILE A 280 -11.12 -11.19 16.61
CA ILE A 280 -10.88 -11.01 15.18
C ILE A 280 -10.84 -12.37 14.49
N GLU A 281 -10.12 -13.34 15.05
CA GLU A 281 -10.01 -14.70 14.50
C GLU A 281 -11.37 -15.42 14.47
N MET A 282 -12.18 -15.25 15.51
CA MET A 282 -13.54 -15.79 15.54
C MET A 282 -14.43 -15.20 14.44
N ALA A 283 -14.39 -13.88 14.25
CA ALA A 283 -15.16 -13.21 13.21
C ALA A 283 -14.68 -13.61 11.81
N ASP A 284 -13.36 -13.73 11.60
CA ASP A 284 -12.78 -14.17 10.33
C ASP A 284 -13.17 -15.61 10.00
N SER A 285 -13.12 -16.53 10.99
CA SER A 285 -13.57 -17.91 10.82
C SER A 285 -15.07 -17.98 10.45
N ALA A 286 -15.91 -17.16 11.08
CA ALA A 286 -17.32 -17.08 10.74
C ALA A 286 -17.55 -16.49 9.32
N LEU A 287 -16.75 -15.51 8.91
CA LEU A 287 -16.78 -14.97 7.55
C LEU A 287 -16.40 -16.04 6.52
N TYR A 288 -15.38 -16.81 6.81
CA TYR A 288 -15.00 -17.93 5.97
C TYR A 288 -16.15 -18.95 5.79
N GLN A 289 -16.82 -19.30 6.91
CA GLN A 289 -18.01 -20.18 6.87
C GLN A 289 -19.14 -19.57 6.03
N ALA A 290 -19.38 -18.26 6.14
CA ALA A 290 -20.37 -17.56 5.32
C ALA A 290 -20.06 -17.68 3.81
N LYS A 291 -18.78 -17.53 3.42
CA LYS A 291 -18.33 -17.69 2.03
C LYS A 291 -18.50 -19.13 1.54
N GLU A 292 -18.15 -20.13 2.34
CA GLU A 292 -18.29 -21.56 2.00
C GLU A 292 -19.75 -22.01 1.91
N ALA A 293 -20.62 -21.49 2.76
CA ALA A 293 -22.05 -21.85 2.80
C ALA A 293 -22.89 -21.16 1.70
N GLY A 294 -22.25 -20.49 0.71
CA GLY A 294 -22.90 -19.96 -0.48
C GLY A 294 -22.94 -18.45 -0.56
N ARG A 295 -22.20 -17.73 0.29
CA ARG A 295 -22.12 -16.25 0.30
C ARG A 295 -23.45 -15.55 0.63
N ASN A 296 -23.48 -14.22 0.50
CA ASN A 296 -24.64 -13.36 0.76
C ASN A 296 -25.38 -13.73 2.05
N GLN A 297 -24.62 -13.92 3.13
CA GLN A 297 -25.17 -14.34 4.42
C GLN A 297 -24.30 -13.88 5.59
N LEU A 298 -24.94 -13.86 6.74
CA LEU A 298 -24.33 -13.61 8.03
C LEU A 298 -24.17 -14.92 8.80
N VAL A 299 -22.96 -15.23 9.22
CA VAL A 299 -22.66 -16.30 10.17
C VAL A 299 -22.20 -15.68 11.49
N VAL A 300 -22.78 -16.16 12.58
CA VAL A 300 -22.38 -15.75 13.94
C VAL A 300 -21.50 -16.85 14.50
N ALA A 301 -20.30 -16.49 14.94
CA ALA A 301 -19.42 -17.43 15.63
C ALA A 301 -20.06 -17.93 16.92
N ASP A 302 -19.88 -19.20 17.23
CA ASP A 302 -20.32 -19.77 18.49
C ASP A 302 -19.69 -19.00 19.66
N ASN A 303 -20.51 -18.53 20.60
CA ASN A 303 -20.04 -17.84 21.78
C ASN A 303 -19.15 -18.75 22.61
N ILE A 304 -17.92 -18.34 22.82
CA ILE A 304 -17.14 -18.88 23.94
C ILE A 304 -17.75 -18.22 25.18
N GLU A 305 -18.71 -18.90 25.82
CA GLU A 305 -19.15 -18.51 27.17
C GLU A 305 -17.91 -18.51 28.07
N PRO A 306 -17.69 -17.47 28.92
CA PRO A 306 -16.63 -17.53 29.91
C PRO A 306 -16.88 -18.81 30.74
N LEU A 307 -15.87 -19.68 30.73
CA LEU A 307 -15.86 -20.84 31.65
C LEU A 307 -16.19 -20.30 33.04
N ASN A 308 -17.39 -20.62 33.51
CA ASN A 308 -17.84 -20.35 34.86
C ASN A 308 -16.88 -21.07 35.83
N ILE A 309 -15.81 -20.37 36.26
CA ILE A 309 -14.97 -20.81 37.38
C ILE A 309 -15.67 -20.40 38.68
N GLU A 310 -16.92 -20.88 38.84
CA GLU A 310 -17.58 -20.96 40.13
C GLU A 310 -18.27 -22.32 40.17
N LYS A 311 -17.50 -23.33 40.57
CA LYS A 311 -17.93 -24.52 41.31
C LYS A 311 -16.78 -25.54 41.39
N CYS A 312 -15.86 -25.28 42.26
CA CYS A 312 -15.22 -26.39 42.95
C CYS A 312 -15.58 -26.29 44.45
N PRO A 313 -16.09 -27.38 45.04
CA PRO A 313 -16.55 -27.43 46.41
C PRO A 313 -15.41 -27.30 47.43
#